data_66ad91e0a527ef7d057d5af6b7d52e33
#
_entry.id   66ad91e0a527ef7d057d5af6b7d52e33
#
_cell.length_a   1.000
_cell.length_b   1.000
_cell.length_c   1.000
_cell.angle_alpha   90.00
_cell.angle_beta   90.00
_cell.angle_gamma   90.00
#
_symmetry.space_group_name_H-M   'P 1'
#
loop_
_entity.id
_entity.type
_entity.pdbx_description
1 polymer ?
#
loop_
_entity_poly.entity_id
_entity_poly.type
_entity_poly.pdbx_seq_one_letter_code
_entity_poly.pdbx_strand_id
1 'polypeptide(L)'
;AFICKNSWGQDFGDEGFFYISYYDTNIGMNSVVYTKLGNSDNYDKIYQSDLMGEVGTMGFDDRPEAYFANVYTAGKNETLKAVSFYATGPKTTYDVYVVTDFTDVSDLQQRTKVASGEMQYEGYYTINLNEAVPLADDRKFAVVVHVNTQDSTMPIAIEYNNDEKTANFDITDGEGYISLYGTKWSSAEQENDCNVCLKAFTDVGD
;
A
#
# COMPACT_ATOMS: atom_id res chain seq x y z
N ALA A 1 -6.94 -34.24 -12.25
CA ALA A 1 -7.65 -33.12 -11.65
C ALA A 1 -6.80 -32.47 -10.55
N PHE A 2 -6.96 -31.18 -10.33
CA PHE A 2 -6.45 -30.51 -9.14
C PHE A 2 -7.32 -30.90 -7.94
N ILE A 3 -6.70 -31.12 -6.79
CA ILE A 3 -7.38 -31.26 -5.51
C ILE A 3 -7.37 -29.89 -4.85
N CYS A 4 -8.55 -29.32 -4.63
CA CYS A 4 -8.71 -27.98 -4.07
C CYS A 4 -9.33 -28.09 -2.68
N LYS A 5 -8.70 -27.44 -1.69
CA LYS A 5 -9.28 -27.30 -0.34
C LYS A 5 -10.18 -26.07 -0.33
N ASN A 6 -11.43 -26.22 0.12
CA ASN A 6 -12.36 -25.14 0.28
C ASN A 6 -12.25 -24.49 1.68
N SER A 7 -12.73 -23.26 1.80
CA SER A 7 -12.84 -22.51 3.07
C SER A 7 -14.20 -22.69 3.78
N TRP A 8 -15.13 -23.51 3.23
CA TRP A 8 -16.50 -23.69 3.75
C TRP A 8 -16.62 -24.81 4.79
N GLY A 9 -15.52 -25.37 5.23
CA GLY A 9 -15.49 -26.44 6.25
C GLY A 9 -15.54 -27.85 5.65
N GLN A 10 -15.55 -28.84 6.57
CA GLN A 10 -15.47 -30.27 6.20
C GLN A 10 -16.76 -30.85 5.63
N ASP A 11 -17.89 -30.17 5.85
CA ASP A 11 -19.20 -30.63 5.36
C ASP A 11 -19.41 -30.37 3.85
N PHE A 12 -18.47 -29.66 3.21
CA PHE A 12 -18.49 -29.41 1.76
C PHE A 12 -17.63 -30.41 1.02
N GLY A 13 -18.17 -31.00 -0.05
CA GLY A 13 -17.47 -31.89 -0.96
C GLY A 13 -16.95 -33.17 -0.28
N ASP A 14 -15.70 -33.53 -0.52
CA ASP A 14 -15.02 -34.66 0.08
C ASP A 14 -14.17 -34.16 1.28
N GLU A 15 -14.76 -34.13 2.46
CA GLU A 15 -14.14 -33.65 3.70
C GLU A 15 -13.54 -32.22 3.57
N GLY A 16 -14.23 -31.32 2.85
CA GLY A 16 -13.77 -29.95 2.59
C GLY A 16 -12.94 -29.80 1.32
N PHE A 17 -12.79 -30.86 0.55
CA PHE A 17 -12.07 -30.86 -0.72
C PHE A 17 -13.02 -31.05 -1.91
N PHE A 18 -12.59 -30.57 -3.06
CA PHE A 18 -13.24 -30.79 -4.33
C PHE A 18 -12.19 -30.90 -5.45
N TYR A 19 -12.64 -31.37 -6.63
CA TYR A 19 -11.74 -31.69 -7.72
C TYR A 19 -12.06 -30.82 -8.93
N ILE A 20 -11.05 -30.19 -9.52
CA ILE A 20 -11.16 -29.36 -10.72
C ILE A 20 -10.35 -30.01 -11.85
N SER A 21 -10.92 -30.06 -13.03
CA SER A 21 -10.25 -30.58 -14.22
C SER A 21 -8.96 -29.80 -14.53
N TYR A 22 -7.91 -30.47 -14.96
CA TYR A 22 -6.71 -29.82 -15.52
C TYR A 22 -7.00 -28.99 -16.78
N TYR A 23 -8.15 -29.22 -17.41
CA TYR A 23 -8.60 -28.47 -18.60
C TYR A 23 -9.53 -27.29 -18.26
N ASP A 24 -9.77 -27.02 -16.97
CA ASP A 24 -10.52 -25.84 -16.56
C ASP A 24 -9.72 -24.58 -16.90
N THR A 25 -10.35 -23.62 -17.55
CA THR A 25 -9.72 -22.39 -18.04
C THR A 25 -9.79 -21.24 -17.05
N ASN A 26 -10.49 -21.39 -15.94
CA ASN A 26 -10.71 -20.32 -14.95
C ASN A 26 -9.87 -20.54 -13.66
N ILE A 27 -9.41 -21.77 -13.43
CA ILE A 27 -8.59 -22.05 -12.24
C ILE A 27 -7.26 -21.30 -12.30
N GLY A 28 -6.92 -20.62 -11.24
CA GLY A 28 -5.65 -19.89 -11.11
C GLY A 28 -5.62 -18.50 -11.76
N MET A 29 -6.70 -18.05 -12.37
CA MET A 29 -6.76 -16.71 -12.99
C MET A 29 -6.66 -15.58 -11.96
N ASN A 30 -7.12 -15.81 -10.72
CA ASN A 30 -7.03 -14.87 -9.61
C ASN A 30 -6.30 -15.56 -8.44
N SER A 31 -5.00 -15.80 -8.62
CA SER A 31 -4.19 -16.48 -7.61
C SER A 31 -3.31 -15.49 -6.87
N VAL A 32 -3.26 -15.61 -5.55
CA VAL A 32 -2.34 -14.88 -4.68
C VAL A 32 -1.25 -15.82 -4.19
N VAL A 33 0.00 -15.39 -4.30
CA VAL A 33 1.17 -16.15 -3.85
C VAL A 33 1.97 -15.32 -2.85
N TYR A 34 2.19 -15.86 -1.65
CA TYR A 34 3.11 -15.28 -0.68
C TYR A 34 4.52 -15.79 -0.97
N THR A 35 5.36 -14.93 -1.54
CA THR A 35 6.72 -15.29 -1.95
C THR A 35 7.77 -15.01 -0.89
N LYS A 36 7.46 -14.14 0.07
CA LYS A 36 8.37 -13.76 1.15
C LYS A 36 7.57 -13.44 2.40
N LEU A 37 7.88 -14.15 3.48
CA LEU A 37 7.36 -13.89 4.81
C LEU A 37 8.53 -13.44 5.69
N GLY A 38 8.35 -12.32 6.38
CA GLY A 38 9.27 -11.85 7.42
C GLY A 38 8.90 -12.42 8.79
N ASN A 39 9.73 -12.16 9.78
CA ASN A 39 9.38 -12.41 11.18
C ASN A 39 8.35 -11.39 11.65
N SER A 40 7.60 -11.72 12.69
CA SER A 40 6.59 -10.83 13.27
C SER A 40 7.18 -9.65 14.06
N ASP A 41 8.49 -9.68 14.32
CA ASP A 41 9.28 -8.71 15.08
C ASP A 41 10.27 -7.93 14.19
N ASN A 42 9.98 -7.81 12.90
CA ASN A 42 10.84 -7.10 11.95
C ASN A 42 10.93 -5.59 12.21
N TYR A 43 9.89 -4.98 12.77
CA TYR A 43 9.77 -3.56 13.07
C TYR A 43 9.01 -3.38 14.37
N ASP A 44 9.35 -2.32 15.11
CA ASP A 44 8.70 -2.02 16.40
C ASP A 44 7.31 -1.40 16.21
N LYS A 45 7.10 -0.64 15.13
CA LYS A 45 5.82 0.01 14.83
C LYS A 45 5.45 -0.04 13.36
N ILE A 46 4.14 -0.04 13.12
CA ILE A 46 3.52 0.11 11.81
C ILE A 46 2.57 1.30 11.85
N TYR A 47 2.73 2.21 10.92
CA TYR A 47 1.81 3.30 10.63
C TYR A 47 0.99 2.94 9.40
N GLN A 48 -0.34 2.96 9.51
CA GLN A 48 -1.27 2.59 8.43
C GLN A 48 -2.64 3.20 8.65
N SER A 49 -3.32 3.56 7.58
CA SER A 49 -4.75 3.90 7.53
C SER A 49 -5.57 2.80 6.85
N ASP A 50 -4.98 2.08 5.90
CA ASP A 50 -5.58 0.99 5.13
C ASP A 50 -5.56 -0.35 5.90
N LEU A 51 -6.48 -0.56 6.84
CA LEU A 51 -6.50 -1.76 7.70
C LEU A 51 -6.83 -3.05 6.94
N MET A 52 -7.62 -2.97 5.88
CA MET A 52 -7.96 -4.12 5.02
C MET A 52 -7.05 -4.27 3.82
N GLY A 53 -6.28 -3.20 3.48
CA GLY A 53 -5.45 -3.16 2.30
C GLY A 53 -6.25 -2.82 1.04
N GLU A 54 -5.79 -3.31 -0.12
CA GLU A 54 -6.38 -2.98 -1.40
C GLU A 54 -7.81 -3.51 -1.55
N VAL A 55 -8.76 -2.61 -1.69
CA VAL A 55 -10.16 -2.87 -2.04
C VAL A 55 -10.42 -2.45 -3.50
N GLY A 56 -9.66 -1.52 -4.01
CA GLY A 56 -9.73 -1.06 -5.39
C GLY A 56 -8.53 -0.23 -5.79
N THR A 57 -8.60 0.34 -6.96
CA THR A 57 -7.53 1.16 -7.53
C THR A 57 -8.05 2.46 -8.10
N MET A 58 -7.21 3.50 -8.14
CA MET A 58 -7.52 4.78 -8.75
C MET A 58 -6.35 5.34 -9.55
N GLY A 59 -6.63 6.36 -10.38
CA GLY A 59 -5.63 7.02 -11.20
C GLY A 59 -6.11 8.34 -11.76
N PHE A 60 -5.36 8.92 -12.68
CA PHE A 60 -5.59 10.25 -13.26
C PHE A 60 -5.59 10.19 -14.79
N ASP A 61 -6.69 10.64 -15.43
CA ASP A 61 -6.77 10.94 -16.87
C ASP A 61 -6.05 9.93 -17.80
N ASP A 62 -6.25 8.64 -17.56
CA ASP A 62 -5.61 7.54 -18.31
C ASP A 62 -4.06 7.60 -18.29
N ARG A 63 -3.48 8.06 -17.17
CA ARG A 63 -2.03 8.11 -16.98
C ARG A 63 -1.52 6.90 -16.21
N PRO A 64 -0.37 6.33 -16.63
CA PRO A 64 0.25 5.21 -15.90
C PRO A 64 1.00 5.66 -14.64
N GLU A 65 1.14 6.96 -14.40
CA GLU A 65 1.90 7.53 -13.31
C GLU A 65 1.03 8.29 -12.33
N ALA A 66 1.39 8.21 -11.06
CA ALA A 66 0.77 8.98 -10.00
C ALA A 66 1.72 9.13 -8.81
N TYR A 67 1.44 10.15 -8.00
CA TYR A 67 2.02 10.34 -6.67
C TYR A 67 0.93 10.11 -5.64
N PHE A 68 1.30 9.47 -4.53
CA PHE A 68 0.45 9.35 -3.36
C PHE A 68 1.27 9.45 -2.09
N ALA A 69 0.65 9.86 -1.01
CA ALA A 69 1.32 10.09 0.25
C ALA A 69 0.40 9.78 1.43
N ASN A 70 0.99 9.34 2.54
CA ASN A 70 0.34 9.32 3.85
C ASN A 70 1.18 10.11 4.86
N VAL A 71 0.48 10.79 5.77
CA VAL A 71 1.05 11.63 6.83
C VAL A 71 0.77 10.98 8.18
N TYR A 72 1.80 10.79 8.97
CA TYR A 72 1.72 10.16 10.29
C TYR A 72 2.40 11.01 11.36
N THR A 73 2.08 10.76 12.63
CA THR A 73 2.78 11.40 13.75
C THR A 73 3.76 10.42 14.37
N ALA A 74 5.05 10.73 14.30
CA ALA A 74 6.10 9.91 14.91
C ALA A 74 5.97 9.90 16.44
N GLY A 75 6.33 8.79 17.05
CA GLY A 75 6.57 8.71 18.48
C GLY A 75 7.99 9.20 18.84
N LYS A 76 8.49 8.74 19.98
CA LYS A 76 9.83 9.14 20.47
C LYS A 76 10.91 8.17 20.01
N ASN A 77 12.08 8.73 19.66
CA ASN A 77 13.26 7.98 19.24
C ASN A 77 13.01 7.04 18.05
N GLU A 78 12.13 7.39 17.14
CA GLU A 78 11.78 6.54 16.00
C GLU A 78 12.67 6.79 14.78
N THR A 79 12.91 5.71 14.07
CA THR A 79 13.65 5.73 12.81
C THR A 79 12.86 4.96 11.74
N LEU A 80 12.51 5.62 10.67
CA LEU A 80 11.82 5.00 9.52
C LEU A 80 12.79 4.06 8.79
N LYS A 81 12.37 2.81 8.60
CA LYS A 81 13.20 1.73 8.03
C LYS A 81 12.68 1.23 6.69
N ALA A 82 11.37 1.15 6.57
CA ALA A 82 10.73 0.63 5.37
C ALA A 82 9.36 1.27 5.15
N VAL A 83 8.85 1.11 3.94
CA VAL A 83 7.48 1.45 3.55
C VAL A 83 6.87 0.29 2.80
N SER A 84 5.55 0.20 2.75
CA SER A 84 4.90 -0.79 1.90
C SER A 84 3.71 -0.20 1.16
N PHE A 85 3.52 -0.70 -0.06
CA PHE A 85 2.43 -0.33 -0.95
C PHE A 85 2.22 -1.41 -2.01
N TYR A 86 1.19 -1.26 -2.82
CA TYR A 86 0.86 -2.18 -3.90
C TYR A 86 1.38 -1.68 -5.24
N ALA A 87 1.94 -2.59 -6.05
CA ALA A 87 2.04 -2.43 -7.48
C ALA A 87 0.74 -2.94 -8.11
N THR A 88 -0.02 -2.08 -8.76
CA THR A 88 -1.32 -2.41 -9.38
C THR A 88 -1.20 -3.08 -10.75
N GLY A 89 0.01 -3.35 -11.18
CA GLY A 89 0.33 -4.06 -12.41
C GLY A 89 1.82 -4.40 -12.51
N PRO A 90 2.20 -5.21 -13.51
CA PRO A 90 3.58 -5.62 -13.70
C PRO A 90 4.47 -4.47 -14.17
N LYS A 91 5.78 -4.60 -13.93
CA LYS A 91 6.82 -3.62 -14.31
C LYS A 91 6.56 -2.21 -13.78
N THR A 92 5.99 -2.12 -12.59
CA THR A 92 5.81 -0.84 -11.89
C THR A 92 7.16 -0.32 -11.42
N THR A 93 7.57 0.84 -11.91
CA THR A 93 8.70 1.58 -11.35
C THR A 93 8.23 2.47 -10.22
N TYR A 94 9.09 2.69 -9.21
CA TYR A 94 8.76 3.50 -8.06
C TYR A 94 9.93 4.35 -7.57
N ASP A 95 9.57 5.50 -6.99
CA ASP A 95 10.43 6.34 -6.18
C ASP A 95 9.74 6.58 -4.83
N VAL A 96 10.45 6.35 -3.74
CA VAL A 96 9.99 6.64 -2.38
C VAL A 96 10.70 7.88 -1.85
N TYR A 97 9.93 8.78 -1.26
CA TYR A 97 10.42 10.01 -0.65
C TYR A 97 9.88 10.15 0.77
N VAL A 98 10.57 10.93 1.59
CA VAL A 98 10.16 11.28 2.96
C VAL A 98 10.22 12.79 3.16
N VAL A 99 9.25 13.30 3.90
CA VAL A 99 9.22 14.64 4.51
C VAL A 99 9.27 14.42 6.03
N THR A 100 10.35 14.80 6.69
CA THR A 100 10.57 14.52 8.11
C THR A 100 9.94 15.52 9.07
N ASP A 101 9.50 16.67 8.58
CA ASP A 101 8.82 17.72 9.36
C ASP A 101 7.65 18.26 8.50
N PHE A 102 6.53 17.57 8.58
CA PHE A 102 5.33 17.94 7.83
C PHE A 102 4.47 18.90 8.64
N THR A 103 4.12 20.03 8.06
CA THR A 103 3.23 21.04 8.66
C THR A 103 1.96 21.21 7.84
N ASP A 104 2.10 21.27 6.52
CA ASP A 104 0.97 21.39 5.60
C ASP A 104 1.28 20.73 4.25
N VAL A 105 0.27 20.65 3.40
CA VAL A 105 0.34 19.92 2.11
C VAL A 105 1.43 20.46 1.16
N SER A 106 1.87 21.70 1.30
CA SER A 106 2.95 22.26 0.46
C SER A 106 4.31 21.63 0.75
N ASP A 107 4.50 21.08 1.95
CA ASP A 107 5.73 20.40 2.35
C ASP A 107 5.97 19.10 1.57
N LEU A 108 4.91 18.49 1.01
CA LEU A 108 5.05 17.32 0.14
C LEU A 108 5.89 17.57 -1.12
N GLN A 109 6.15 18.84 -1.46
CA GLN A 109 7.06 19.22 -2.54
C GLN A 109 8.54 19.24 -2.10
N GLN A 110 8.81 19.36 -0.79
CA GLN A 110 10.16 19.44 -0.21
C GLN A 110 10.68 18.07 0.23
N ARG A 111 10.27 17.03 -0.47
CA ARG A 111 10.54 15.63 -0.14
C ARG A 111 11.96 15.20 -0.55
N THR A 112 12.55 14.32 0.26
CA THR A 112 13.87 13.71 -0.01
C THR A 112 13.68 12.28 -0.49
N LYS A 113 14.31 11.89 -1.61
CA LYS A 113 14.27 10.51 -2.11
C LYS A 113 15.08 9.59 -1.21
N VAL A 114 14.47 8.47 -0.81
CA VAL A 114 15.06 7.49 0.13
C VAL A 114 15.11 6.06 -0.43
N ALA A 115 14.36 5.77 -1.49
CA ALA A 115 14.45 4.50 -2.20
C ALA A 115 13.92 4.65 -3.63
N SER A 116 14.29 3.72 -4.52
CA SER A 116 13.73 3.59 -5.87
C SER A 116 13.95 2.20 -6.41
N GLY A 117 13.14 1.78 -7.37
CA GLY A 117 13.29 0.47 -8.00
C GLY A 117 12.19 0.14 -8.99
N GLU A 118 12.10 -1.15 -9.31
CA GLU A 118 11.08 -1.72 -10.19
C GLU A 118 10.51 -3.00 -9.57
N MET A 119 9.20 -3.16 -9.65
CA MET A 119 8.45 -4.35 -9.27
C MET A 119 8.04 -5.10 -10.54
N GLN A 120 8.52 -6.34 -10.70
CA GLN A 120 8.26 -7.12 -11.93
C GLN A 120 6.82 -7.61 -12.05
N TYR A 121 6.13 -7.77 -10.92
CA TYR A 121 4.77 -8.32 -10.86
C TYR A 121 3.89 -7.39 -10.04
N GLU A 122 2.60 -7.44 -10.27
CA GLU A 122 1.60 -6.84 -9.38
C GLU A 122 1.63 -7.49 -7.99
N GLY A 123 1.22 -6.76 -6.96
CA GLY A 123 1.13 -7.28 -5.60
C GLY A 123 1.61 -6.30 -4.53
N TYR A 124 1.61 -6.78 -3.29
CA TYR A 124 2.03 -6.02 -2.13
C TYR A 124 3.52 -6.17 -1.87
N TYR A 125 4.21 -5.05 -1.69
CA TYR A 125 5.66 -5.00 -1.48
C TYR A 125 6.04 -4.18 -0.27
N THR A 126 7.01 -4.67 0.50
CA THR A 126 7.73 -3.90 1.52
C THR A 126 9.10 -3.51 0.98
N ILE A 127 9.36 -2.22 0.93
CA ILE A 127 10.58 -1.60 0.40
C ILE A 127 11.41 -1.08 1.59
N ASN A 128 12.57 -1.67 1.80
CA ASN A 128 13.54 -1.12 2.74
C ASN A 128 14.13 0.18 2.16
N LEU A 129 14.29 1.19 3.00
CA LEU A 129 14.95 2.42 2.62
C LEU A 129 16.46 2.17 2.40
N ASN A 130 17.09 2.94 1.52
CA ASN A 130 18.54 2.87 1.30
C ASN A 130 19.33 3.16 2.57
N GLU A 131 18.85 4.12 3.35
CA GLU A 131 19.32 4.48 4.67
C GLU A 131 18.12 4.72 5.59
N ALA A 132 18.25 4.37 6.85
CA ALA A 132 17.22 4.62 7.85
C ALA A 132 17.10 6.13 8.11
N VAL A 133 15.86 6.63 8.21
CA VAL A 133 15.58 8.06 8.36
C VAL A 133 15.13 8.35 9.80
N PRO A 134 15.94 9.06 10.62
CA PRO A 134 15.52 9.51 11.96
C PRO A 134 14.30 10.43 11.83
N LEU A 135 13.30 10.22 12.68
CA LEU A 135 12.10 11.05 12.77
C LEU A 135 12.19 11.94 14.01
N ALA A 136 11.64 13.15 13.92
CA ALA A 136 11.58 14.04 15.06
C ALA A 136 10.46 13.63 16.01
N ASP A 137 10.74 13.61 17.30
CA ASP A 137 9.80 13.21 18.37
C ASP A 137 8.50 14.01 18.31
N ASP A 138 7.37 13.28 18.35
CA ASP A 138 6.02 13.84 18.39
C ASP A 138 5.71 14.81 17.21
N ARG A 139 6.44 14.68 16.07
CA ARG A 139 6.25 15.49 14.87
C ARG A 139 5.59 14.68 13.75
N LYS A 140 4.87 15.39 12.89
CA LYS A 140 4.33 14.78 11.69
C LYS A 140 5.42 14.57 10.65
N PHE A 141 5.38 13.42 10.01
CA PHE A 141 6.19 13.09 8.83
C PHE A 141 5.30 12.56 7.71
N ALA A 142 5.74 12.68 6.48
CA ALA A 142 5.03 12.11 5.34
C ALA A 142 5.93 11.12 4.59
N VAL A 143 5.33 10.02 4.16
CA VAL A 143 5.88 9.15 3.13
C VAL A 143 5.19 9.49 1.82
N VAL A 144 5.97 9.71 0.76
CA VAL A 144 5.47 10.00 -0.58
C VAL A 144 6.00 8.96 -1.53
N VAL A 145 5.13 8.39 -2.33
CA VAL A 145 5.49 7.42 -3.37
C VAL A 145 5.10 7.97 -4.74
N HIS A 146 6.01 7.89 -5.69
CA HIS A 146 5.74 8.04 -7.11
C HIS A 146 5.79 6.66 -7.75
N VAL A 147 4.77 6.32 -8.49
CA VAL A 147 4.73 5.08 -9.29
C VAL A 147 4.49 5.40 -10.76
N ASN A 148 5.03 4.53 -11.61
CA ASN A 148 4.65 4.45 -13.02
C ASN A 148 4.42 2.98 -13.34
N THR A 149 3.15 2.62 -13.59
CA THR A 149 2.73 1.26 -13.90
C THR A 149 2.40 1.19 -15.37
N GLN A 150 3.31 0.65 -16.16
CA GLN A 150 3.12 0.52 -17.61
C GLN A 150 1.80 -0.24 -17.89
N ASP A 151 1.03 0.25 -18.84
CA ASP A 151 -0.24 -0.32 -19.27
C ASP A 151 -1.39 -0.27 -18.22
N SER A 152 -1.22 0.45 -17.11
CA SER A 152 -2.29 0.73 -16.14
C SER A 152 -2.68 2.21 -16.17
N THR A 153 -3.98 2.48 -16.02
CA THR A 153 -4.52 3.83 -15.83
C THR A 153 -4.97 4.06 -14.38
N MET A 154 -4.77 3.05 -13.51
CA MET A 154 -5.18 3.04 -12.11
C MET A 154 -4.01 2.62 -11.21
N PRO A 155 -2.93 3.42 -11.13
CA PRO A 155 -1.69 3.00 -10.48
C PRO A 155 -1.69 3.10 -8.95
N ILE A 156 -2.73 3.63 -8.32
CA ILE A 156 -2.83 3.81 -6.86
C ILE A 156 -3.79 2.78 -6.29
N ALA A 157 -3.32 1.94 -5.36
CA ALA A 157 -4.18 1.06 -4.57
C ALA A 157 -4.85 1.83 -3.44
N ILE A 158 -6.13 1.60 -3.25
CA ILE A 158 -6.96 2.29 -2.26
C ILE A 158 -7.85 1.33 -1.46
N GLU A 159 -8.18 1.73 -0.24
CA GLU A 159 -9.23 1.17 0.58
C GLU A 159 -10.41 2.15 0.61
N TYR A 160 -11.62 1.67 0.38
CA TYR A 160 -12.83 2.49 0.41
C TYR A 160 -14.05 1.67 0.82
N ASN A 161 -15.12 2.36 1.22
CA ASN A 161 -16.37 1.72 1.62
C ASN A 161 -17.17 1.30 0.38
N ASN A 162 -17.05 0.03 0.00
CA ASN A 162 -17.64 -0.51 -1.23
C ASN A 162 -18.91 -1.32 -0.98
N ASP A 163 -18.97 -2.06 0.13
CA ASP A 163 -20.06 -2.98 0.45
C ASP A 163 -20.30 -3.07 1.98
N GLU A 164 -21.21 -3.95 2.40
CA GLU A 164 -21.49 -4.16 3.83
C GLU A 164 -20.29 -4.60 4.65
N LYS A 165 -19.27 -5.23 4.05
CA LYS A 165 -18.07 -5.71 4.75
C LYS A 165 -17.07 -4.58 4.98
N THR A 166 -17.04 -3.63 4.06
CA THR A 166 -16.14 -2.47 4.11
C THR A 166 -16.79 -1.22 4.70
N ALA A 167 -18.12 -1.24 4.98
CA ALA A 167 -18.91 -0.08 5.41
C ALA A 167 -18.45 0.58 6.73
N ASN A 168 -17.63 -0.11 7.53
CA ASN A 168 -17.18 0.39 8.83
C ASN A 168 -15.71 0.82 8.84
N PHE A 169 -15.04 0.88 7.68
CA PHE A 169 -13.68 1.39 7.63
C PHE A 169 -13.66 2.88 7.88
N ASP A 170 -12.71 3.31 8.70
CA ASP A 170 -12.50 4.73 8.92
C ASP A 170 -11.73 5.28 7.71
N ILE A 171 -12.38 6.18 6.98
CA ILE A 171 -11.83 6.91 5.84
C ILE A 171 -11.84 8.41 6.11
N THR A 172 -11.72 8.81 7.39
CA THR A 172 -11.89 10.21 7.83
C THR A 172 -10.70 10.74 8.64
N ASP A 173 -9.63 9.97 8.80
CA ASP A 173 -8.48 10.34 9.63
C ASP A 173 -7.55 11.40 9.00
N GLY A 174 -7.74 11.75 7.72
CA GLY A 174 -7.14 12.94 7.09
C GLY A 174 -5.67 12.77 6.72
N GLU A 175 -5.17 11.55 6.56
CA GLU A 175 -3.75 11.25 6.37
C GLU A 175 -3.33 11.12 4.90
N GLY A 176 -4.26 10.76 4.01
CA GLY A 176 -3.99 10.42 2.62
C GLY A 176 -4.01 11.61 1.66
N TYR A 177 -3.05 11.64 0.73
CA TYR A 177 -2.97 12.63 -0.35
C TYR A 177 -2.61 11.97 -1.67
N ILE A 178 -3.17 12.46 -2.77
CA ILE A 178 -2.89 12.01 -4.13
C ILE A 178 -2.56 13.18 -5.06
N SER A 179 -1.74 12.94 -6.07
CA SER A 179 -1.35 13.94 -7.06
C SER A 179 -0.89 13.30 -8.37
N LEU A 180 -1.23 13.89 -9.51
CA LEU A 180 -0.69 13.43 -10.80
C LEU A 180 0.81 13.77 -10.94
N TYR A 181 1.21 14.98 -10.58
CA TYR A 181 2.56 15.49 -10.82
C TYR A 181 3.39 15.71 -9.55
N GLY A 182 2.86 15.34 -8.37
CA GLY A 182 3.53 15.58 -7.08
C GLY A 182 3.68 17.06 -6.70
N THR A 183 2.86 17.93 -7.26
CA THR A 183 2.91 19.40 -7.03
C THR A 183 1.59 19.98 -6.57
N LYS A 184 0.46 19.49 -7.06
CA LYS A 184 -0.89 19.79 -6.59
C LYS A 184 -1.47 18.56 -6.00
N TRP A 185 -1.86 18.62 -4.75
CA TRP A 185 -2.34 17.50 -3.96
C TRP A 185 -3.80 17.66 -3.60
N SER A 186 -4.58 16.61 -3.72
CA SER A 186 -5.93 16.49 -3.18
C SER A 186 -5.93 15.49 -2.02
N SER A 187 -6.80 15.71 -1.03
CA SER A 187 -7.01 14.76 0.05
C SER A 187 -7.68 13.50 -0.49
N ALA A 188 -7.11 12.33 -0.19
CA ALA A 188 -7.70 11.06 -0.58
C ALA A 188 -9.06 10.85 0.09
N GLU A 189 -9.17 11.17 1.36
CA GLU A 189 -10.38 10.95 2.15
C GLU A 189 -11.45 12.01 1.90
N GLN A 190 -11.08 13.31 1.96
CA GLN A 190 -12.07 14.40 1.87
C GLN A 190 -12.60 14.63 0.46
N GLU A 191 -11.81 14.35 -0.57
CA GLU A 191 -12.15 14.62 -1.97
C GLU A 191 -12.42 13.35 -2.77
N ASN A 192 -11.97 12.17 -2.29
CA ASN A 192 -12.06 10.91 -3.02
C ASN A 192 -12.65 9.75 -2.20
N ASP A 193 -13.07 9.98 -0.96
CA ASP A 193 -13.72 8.99 -0.08
C ASP A 193 -12.93 7.67 0.06
N CYS A 194 -11.60 7.73 0.19
CA CYS A 194 -10.76 6.54 0.27
C CYS A 194 -9.50 6.77 1.12
N ASN A 195 -8.94 5.68 1.65
CA ASN A 195 -7.58 5.62 2.20
C ASN A 195 -6.60 5.20 1.11
N VAL A 196 -5.40 5.76 1.12
CA VAL A 196 -4.29 5.29 0.28
C VAL A 196 -3.62 4.09 0.95
N CYS A 197 -3.42 3.00 0.21
CA CYS A 197 -2.75 1.79 0.70
C CYS A 197 -1.22 2.01 0.76
N LEU A 198 -0.77 2.73 1.79
CA LEU A 198 0.64 3.06 2.02
C LEU A 198 0.93 2.98 3.51
N LYS A 199 1.89 2.14 3.89
CA LYS A 199 2.30 1.94 5.29
C LYS A 199 3.74 2.38 5.49
N ALA A 200 4.05 2.78 6.74
CA ALA A 200 5.40 3.10 7.18
C ALA A 200 5.80 2.20 8.37
N PHE A 201 7.04 1.77 8.40
CA PHE A 201 7.59 0.88 9.43
C PHE A 201 8.78 1.55 10.11
N THR A 202 8.73 1.61 11.44
CA THR A 202 9.76 2.24 12.25
C THR A 202 10.31 1.28 13.30
N ASP A 203 11.57 1.51 13.68
CA ASP A 203 12.18 0.97 14.89
C ASP A 203 12.29 2.09 15.92
N VAL A 204 12.20 1.71 17.19
CA VAL A 204 12.38 2.61 18.34
C VAL A 204 13.78 2.42 18.88
N GLY A 205 14.56 3.50 18.94
CA GLY A 205 15.88 3.49 19.55
C GLY A 205 15.81 3.38 21.09
N ASP A 206 16.85 2.80 21.69
CA ASP A 206 17.02 2.71 23.15
C ASP A 206 17.13 4.10 23.82
#